data_7681e5b1b87d683b9a14c2e6f9d6de21
#
_entry.id   7681e5b1b87d683b9a14c2e6f9d6de21
#
_cell.length_a   1.000
_cell.length_b   1.000
_cell.length_c   1.000
_cell.angle_alpha   90.00
_cell.angle_beta   90.00
_cell.angle_gamma   90.00
#
_symmetry.space_group_name_H-M   'P 1'
#
loop_
_entity.id
_entity.type
_entity.pdbx_description
1 polymer ?
#
loop_
_entity_poly.entity_id
_entity_poly.type
_entity_poly.pdbx_seq_one_letter_code
_entity_poly.pdbx_strand_id
1 'polypeptide(L)'
;MKIFLDTANLDDIRKYNDMGLLDGITTNPSLLAKEGGDPHAAMEEITRIIKGDVSLEVVSTDYDGMMEEGKKLREYGDHVVVKCPMTGDGLKACKSFSEQGIPVNVTLVFSANQALLAAKAGAKYVSPFIGRLDAVSYTHLEPTRPY
;
A
#
# COMPACT_ATOMS: atom_id res chain seq x y z
N MET A 1 -8.97 12.30 11.73
CA MET A 1 -9.15 11.34 10.61
C MET A 1 -8.09 11.66 9.56
N LYS A 2 -7.48 10.65 8.95
CA LYS A 2 -6.56 10.84 7.82
C LYS A 2 -7.21 10.34 6.54
N ILE A 3 -7.05 11.08 5.45
CA ILE A 3 -7.60 10.76 4.13
C ILE A 3 -6.44 10.43 3.19
N PHE A 4 -6.46 9.22 2.63
CA PHE A 4 -5.51 8.75 1.64
C PHE A 4 -6.23 8.51 0.31
N LEU A 5 -5.56 8.81 -0.80
CA LEU A 5 -6.02 8.47 -2.13
C LEU A 5 -5.22 7.27 -2.65
N ASP A 6 -5.91 6.24 -3.14
CA ASP A 6 -5.29 5.04 -3.70
C ASP A 6 -5.18 5.18 -5.22
N THR A 7 -4.08 5.75 -5.67
CA THR A 7 -3.84 6.06 -7.10
C THR A 7 -2.35 6.29 -7.38
N ALA A 8 -1.97 6.17 -8.66
CA ALA A 8 -0.70 6.63 -9.20
C ALA A 8 -0.87 7.75 -10.23
N ASN A 9 -2.13 8.20 -10.47
CA ASN A 9 -2.41 9.27 -11.43
C ASN A 9 -1.98 10.63 -10.88
N LEU A 10 -0.98 11.24 -11.50
CA LEU A 10 -0.39 12.50 -11.03
C LEU A 10 -1.34 13.69 -11.10
N ASP A 11 -2.26 13.72 -12.06
CA ASP A 11 -3.22 14.83 -12.20
C ASP A 11 -4.26 14.78 -11.08
N ASP A 12 -4.77 13.59 -10.74
CA ASP A 12 -5.64 13.40 -9.58
C ASP A 12 -4.92 13.76 -8.28
N ILE A 13 -3.68 13.30 -8.12
CA ILE A 13 -2.87 13.59 -6.92
C ILE A 13 -2.71 15.11 -6.76
N ARG A 14 -2.31 15.84 -7.80
CA ARG A 14 -2.17 17.29 -7.75
C ARG A 14 -3.49 17.98 -7.41
N LYS A 15 -4.57 17.59 -8.11
CA LYS A 15 -5.90 18.15 -7.91
C LYS A 15 -6.37 18.05 -6.46
N TYR A 16 -6.30 16.86 -5.86
CA TYR A 16 -6.79 16.64 -4.50
C TYR A 16 -5.82 17.16 -3.44
N ASN A 17 -4.51 17.18 -3.74
CA ASN A 17 -3.52 17.80 -2.86
C ASN A 17 -3.72 19.32 -2.77
N ASP A 18 -4.01 19.98 -3.90
CA ASP A 18 -4.29 21.42 -3.93
C ASP A 18 -5.55 21.81 -3.15
N MET A 19 -6.49 20.88 -2.98
CA MET A 19 -7.67 21.07 -2.12
C MET A 19 -7.32 21.01 -0.62
N GLY A 20 -6.10 20.62 -0.26
CA GLY A 20 -5.66 20.49 1.13
C GLY A 20 -6.32 19.35 1.90
N LEU A 21 -6.85 18.34 1.20
CA LEU A 21 -7.61 17.23 1.80
C LEU A 21 -6.80 15.96 1.96
N LEU A 22 -5.64 15.85 1.31
CA LEU A 22 -4.84 14.62 1.34
C LEU A 22 -3.84 14.61 2.49
N ASP A 23 -3.90 13.56 3.29
CA ASP A 23 -2.91 13.24 4.32
C ASP A 23 -1.85 12.25 3.83
N GLY A 24 -2.09 11.62 2.69
CA GLY A 24 -1.15 10.67 2.09
C GLY A 24 -1.69 9.99 0.84
N ILE A 25 -0.85 9.16 0.26
CA ILE A 25 -1.14 8.37 -0.94
C ILE A 25 -0.82 6.90 -0.67
N THR A 26 -1.62 6.01 -1.22
CA THR A 26 -1.29 4.60 -1.39
C THR A 26 -1.16 4.28 -2.87
N THR A 27 -0.11 3.57 -3.24
CA THR A 27 0.08 3.05 -4.59
C THR A 27 0.26 1.53 -4.56
N ASN A 28 0.33 0.94 -5.72
CA ASN A 28 0.78 -0.43 -5.91
C ASN A 28 1.35 -0.60 -7.34
N PRO A 29 2.09 -1.70 -7.63
CA PRO A 29 2.70 -1.90 -8.93
C PRO A 29 1.70 -1.87 -10.10
N SER A 30 0.48 -2.36 -9.89
CA SER A 30 -0.57 -2.35 -10.92
C SER A 30 -1.08 -0.95 -11.25
N LEU A 31 -1.21 -0.07 -10.24
CA LEU A 31 -1.58 1.32 -10.46
C LEU A 31 -0.48 2.07 -11.21
N LEU A 32 0.78 1.91 -10.80
CA LEU A 32 1.92 2.51 -11.49
C LEU A 32 2.01 2.04 -12.96
N ALA A 33 1.79 0.75 -13.20
CA ALA A 33 1.82 0.20 -14.57
C ALA A 33 0.69 0.74 -15.46
N LYS A 34 -0.48 1.06 -14.90
CA LYS A 34 -1.61 1.62 -15.68
C LYS A 34 -1.35 3.01 -16.20
N GLU A 35 -0.61 3.83 -15.45
CA GLU A 35 -0.29 5.20 -15.88
C GLU A 35 0.73 5.22 -17.02
N GLY A 36 1.44 4.11 -17.26
CA GLY A 36 2.50 4.02 -18.26
C GLY A 36 3.77 4.79 -17.86
N GLY A 37 4.77 4.76 -18.73
CA GLY A 37 6.03 5.44 -18.46
C GLY A 37 6.95 4.71 -17.47
N ASP A 38 7.86 5.46 -16.86
CA ASP A 38 8.81 4.93 -15.89
C ASP A 38 8.21 4.95 -14.46
N PRO A 39 8.02 3.79 -13.82
CA PRO A 39 7.51 3.72 -12.46
C PRO A 39 8.37 4.46 -11.43
N HIS A 40 9.70 4.50 -11.63
CA HIS A 40 10.62 5.22 -10.74
C HIS A 40 10.39 6.72 -10.80
N ALA A 41 10.25 7.29 -12.00
CA ALA A 41 9.93 8.70 -12.18
C ALA A 41 8.56 9.06 -11.57
N ALA A 42 7.58 8.17 -11.68
CA ALA A 42 6.27 8.37 -11.08
C ALA A 42 6.34 8.38 -9.53
N MET A 43 7.06 7.41 -8.93
CA MET A 43 7.25 7.35 -7.48
C MET A 43 7.99 8.58 -6.95
N GLU A 44 9.03 9.04 -7.64
CA GLU A 44 9.77 10.27 -7.29
C GLU A 44 8.86 11.49 -7.33
N GLU A 45 8.05 11.65 -8.37
CA GLU A 45 7.13 12.77 -8.49
C GLU A 45 6.03 12.74 -7.42
N ILE A 46 5.45 11.58 -7.13
CA ILE A 46 4.44 11.42 -6.07
C ILE A 46 5.02 11.83 -4.72
N THR A 47 6.21 11.34 -4.37
CA THR A 47 6.86 11.67 -3.09
C THR A 47 7.30 13.13 -3.02
N ARG A 48 7.55 13.79 -4.16
CA ARG A 48 7.84 15.22 -4.22
C ARG A 48 6.59 16.08 -3.96
N ILE A 49 5.44 15.67 -4.49
CA ILE A 49 4.17 16.41 -4.36
C ILE A 49 3.59 16.25 -2.95
N ILE A 50 3.51 15.01 -2.46
CA ILE A 50 2.86 14.69 -1.20
C ILE A 50 3.84 14.83 -0.04
N LYS A 51 3.43 15.58 0.98
CA LYS A 51 4.21 15.78 2.20
C LYS A 51 3.84 14.84 3.33
N GLY A 52 2.68 14.21 3.22
CA GLY A 52 2.24 13.16 4.13
C GLY A 52 2.79 11.78 3.74
N ASP A 53 2.32 10.74 4.39
CA ASP A 53 2.80 9.37 4.16
C ASP A 53 2.47 8.86 2.74
N VAL A 54 3.47 8.31 2.05
CA VAL A 54 3.31 7.68 0.73
C VAL A 54 3.63 6.20 0.82
N SER A 55 2.64 5.33 0.62
CA SER A 55 2.85 3.88 0.63
C SER A 55 3.32 3.38 -0.73
N LEU A 56 4.55 2.85 -0.79
CA LEU A 56 5.17 2.22 -1.95
C LEU A 56 5.35 0.72 -1.69
N GLU A 57 4.88 -0.11 -2.61
CA GLU A 57 4.79 -1.56 -2.44
C GLU A 57 6.00 -2.29 -3.00
N VAL A 58 6.54 -3.23 -2.22
CA VAL A 58 7.57 -4.18 -2.68
C VAL A 58 6.95 -5.20 -3.64
N VAL A 59 7.75 -5.69 -4.58
CA VAL A 59 7.34 -6.69 -5.58
C VAL A 59 7.80 -8.09 -5.17
N SER A 60 8.93 -8.19 -4.48
CA SER A 60 9.45 -9.46 -3.97
C SER A 60 8.47 -10.15 -3.03
N THR A 61 8.46 -11.48 -3.07
CA THR A 61 7.55 -12.32 -2.27
C THR A 61 8.24 -13.00 -1.09
N ASP A 62 9.57 -12.99 -1.06
CA ASP A 62 10.40 -13.53 0.01
C ASP A 62 10.93 -12.41 0.92
N TYR A 63 11.33 -12.80 2.14
CA TYR A 63 11.79 -11.86 3.16
C TYR A 63 13.00 -11.04 2.73
N ASP A 64 14.03 -11.67 2.18
CA ASP A 64 15.29 -10.98 1.86
C ASP A 64 15.11 -9.97 0.74
N GLY A 65 14.36 -10.34 -0.31
CA GLY A 65 13.99 -9.44 -1.39
C GLY A 65 13.15 -8.26 -0.91
N MET A 66 12.15 -8.49 -0.04
CA MET A 66 11.36 -7.40 0.56
C MET A 66 12.22 -6.43 1.37
N MET A 67 13.21 -6.95 2.14
CA MET A 67 14.12 -6.11 2.93
C MET A 67 15.02 -5.25 2.05
N GLU A 68 15.51 -5.78 0.93
CA GLU A 68 16.32 -5.04 -0.04
C GLU A 68 15.50 -3.97 -0.75
N GLU A 69 14.35 -4.36 -1.32
CA GLU A 69 13.46 -3.43 -2.04
C GLU A 69 12.92 -2.34 -1.12
N GLY A 70 12.47 -2.68 0.07
CA GLY A 70 11.92 -1.71 1.01
C GLY A 70 12.94 -0.64 1.42
N LYS A 71 14.22 -0.99 1.56
CA LYS A 71 15.29 -0.01 1.79
C LYS A 71 15.47 0.92 0.60
N LYS A 72 15.44 0.39 -0.63
CA LYS A 72 15.50 1.21 -1.86
C LYS A 72 14.29 2.14 -1.97
N LEU A 73 13.08 1.67 -1.63
CA LEU A 73 11.89 2.50 -1.63
C LEU A 73 12.00 3.66 -0.62
N ARG A 74 12.68 3.47 0.49
CA ARG A 74 12.93 4.54 1.47
C ARG A 74 13.85 5.66 0.94
N GLU A 75 14.62 5.43 -0.10
CA GLU A 75 15.46 6.46 -0.72
C GLU A 75 14.65 7.58 -1.36
N TYR A 76 13.36 7.33 -1.71
CA TYR A 76 12.45 8.36 -2.21
C TYR A 76 12.01 9.40 -1.16
N GLY A 77 12.19 9.12 0.13
CA GLY A 77 11.92 10.10 1.20
C GLY A 77 11.58 9.48 2.55
N ASP A 78 11.77 10.27 3.61
CA ASP A 78 11.51 9.85 4.99
C ASP A 78 10.03 9.63 5.30
N HIS A 79 9.13 10.11 4.46
CA HIS A 79 7.68 9.93 4.57
C HIS A 79 7.16 8.72 3.76
N VAL A 80 8.07 7.96 3.11
CA VAL A 80 7.70 6.71 2.44
C VAL A 80 7.38 5.64 3.49
N VAL A 81 6.26 4.98 3.31
CA VAL A 81 5.81 3.82 4.08
C VAL A 81 5.98 2.59 3.20
N VAL A 82 6.80 1.64 3.62
CA VAL A 82 7.01 0.41 2.85
C VAL A 82 5.75 -0.45 2.92
N LYS A 83 5.21 -0.85 1.77
CA LYS A 83 4.01 -1.65 1.71
C LYS A 83 4.37 -3.11 1.46
N CYS A 84 4.02 -4.00 2.40
CA CYS A 84 4.33 -5.44 2.39
C CYS A 84 3.05 -6.27 2.39
N PRO A 85 3.03 -7.43 1.70
CA PRO A 85 1.85 -8.30 1.67
C PRO A 85 1.62 -9.00 3.01
N MET A 86 0.36 -9.38 3.29
CA MET A 86 -0.04 -10.16 4.46
C MET A 86 0.32 -11.65 4.28
N THR A 87 1.61 -11.95 4.25
CA THR A 87 2.21 -13.29 4.20
C THR A 87 3.11 -13.51 5.40
N GLY A 88 3.60 -14.73 5.61
CA GLY A 88 4.57 -15.02 6.67
C GLY A 88 5.83 -14.16 6.53
N ASP A 89 6.41 -14.10 5.32
CA ASP A 89 7.59 -13.29 5.02
C ASP A 89 7.29 -11.79 5.08
N GLY A 90 6.10 -11.36 4.63
CA GLY A 90 5.68 -9.97 4.74
C GLY A 90 5.50 -9.51 6.18
N LEU A 91 4.98 -10.34 7.08
CA LEU A 91 4.91 -10.03 8.52
C LEU A 91 6.30 -10.00 9.17
N LYS A 92 7.20 -10.91 8.77
CA LYS A 92 8.60 -10.92 9.23
C LYS A 92 9.31 -9.64 8.76
N ALA A 93 9.13 -9.24 7.51
CA ALA A 93 9.67 -7.99 6.97
C ALA A 93 9.09 -6.76 7.69
N CYS A 94 7.76 -6.74 7.93
CA CYS A 94 7.09 -5.70 8.71
C CYS A 94 7.73 -5.54 10.10
N LYS A 95 7.94 -6.64 10.81
CA LYS A 95 8.58 -6.63 12.13
C LYS A 95 9.99 -6.04 12.05
N SER A 96 10.81 -6.52 11.11
CA SER A 96 12.20 -6.06 10.94
C SER A 96 12.30 -4.58 10.55
N PHE A 97 11.42 -4.09 9.67
CA PHE A 97 11.34 -2.67 9.32
C PHE A 97 10.91 -1.83 10.51
N SER A 98 9.86 -2.25 11.23
CA SER A 98 9.35 -1.55 12.41
C SER A 98 10.43 -1.39 13.49
N GLU A 99 11.23 -2.42 13.74
CA GLU A 99 12.37 -2.37 14.69
C GLU A 99 13.48 -1.40 14.24
N GLN A 100 13.58 -1.15 12.94
CA GLN A 100 14.50 -0.15 12.36
C GLN A 100 13.88 1.25 12.26
N GLY A 101 12.67 1.46 12.77
CA GLY A 101 11.95 2.74 12.70
C GLY A 101 11.39 3.05 11.31
N ILE A 102 11.35 2.07 10.40
CA ILE A 102 10.77 2.21 9.07
C ILE A 102 9.28 1.89 9.14
N PRO A 103 8.39 2.84 8.77
CA PRO A 103 6.95 2.60 8.82
C PRO A 103 6.51 1.61 7.74
N VAL A 104 5.58 0.71 8.09
CA VAL A 104 5.06 -0.31 7.18
C VAL A 104 3.54 -0.21 7.06
N ASN A 105 3.05 -0.42 5.85
CA ASN A 105 1.65 -0.68 5.52
C ASN A 105 1.50 -2.15 5.11
N VAL A 106 0.79 -2.93 5.91
CA VAL A 106 0.52 -4.33 5.54
C VAL A 106 -0.73 -4.38 4.68
N THR A 107 -0.57 -4.85 3.44
CA THR A 107 -1.62 -4.96 2.43
C THR A 107 -2.11 -6.39 2.23
N LEU A 108 -3.15 -6.58 1.41
CA LEU A 108 -3.80 -7.87 1.19
C LEU A 108 -4.37 -8.47 2.49
N VAL A 109 -4.96 -7.61 3.30
CA VAL A 109 -5.63 -7.99 4.54
C VAL A 109 -7.10 -8.28 4.23
N PHE A 110 -7.55 -9.50 4.51
CA PHE A 110 -8.90 -9.98 4.20
C PHE A 110 -9.71 -10.36 5.44
N SER A 111 -9.16 -10.19 6.64
CA SER A 111 -9.87 -10.46 7.90
C SER A 111 -9.33 -9.61 9.05
N ALA A 112 -10.16 -9.46 10.09
CA ALA A 112 -9.77 -8.77 11.32
C ALA A 112 -8.58 -9.46 12.02
N ASN A 113 -8.52 -10.79 11.98
CA ASN A 113 -7.41 -11.54 12.57
C ASN A 113 -6.08 -11.26 11.86
N GLN A 114 -6.09 -11.13 10.52
CA GLN A 114 -4.93 -10.72 9.77
C GLN A 114 -4.49 -9.29 10.12
N ALA A 115 -5.44 -8.36 10.26
CA ALA A 115 -5.15 -7.00 10.69
C ALA A 115 -4.51 -6.96 12.09
N LEU A 116 -4.99 -7.79 13.01
CA LEU A 116 -4.43 -7.90 14.36
C LEU A 116 -2.97 -8.42 14.33
N LEU A 117 -2.67 -9.42 13.48
CA LEU A 117 -1.31 -9.94 13.31
C LEU A 117 -0.38 -8.88 12.71
N ALA A 118 -0.85 -8.11 11.71
CA ALA A 118 -0.11 -7.00 11.13
C ALA A 118 0.20 -5.92 12.17
N ALA A 119 -0.78 -5.53 12.98
CA ALA A 119 -0.59 -4.57 14.07
C ALA A 119 0.43 -5.08 15.09
N LYS A 120 0.35 -6.37 15.46
CA LYS A 120 1.32 -7.00 16.37
C LYS A 120 2.74 -7.05 15.80
N ALA A 121 2.89 -7.19 14.48
CA ALA A 121 4.18 -7.10 13.78
C ALA A 121 4.75 -5.67 13.74
N GLY A 122 3.98 -4.65 14.12
CA GLY A 122 4.40 -3.26 14.18
C GLY A 122 4.00 -2.42 12.97
N ALA A 123 3.00 -2.86 12.20
CA ALA A 123 2.46 -2.08 11.08
C ALA A 123 1.93 -0.72 11.55
N LYS A 124 2.31 0.35 10.83
CA LYS A 124 1.73 1.69 11.01
C LYS A 124 0.33 1.77 10.39
N TYR A 125 0.14 1.08 9.27
CA TYR A 125 -1.12 0.97 8.54
C TYR A 125 -1.41 -0.47 8.16
N VAL A 126 -2.70 -0.76 7.98
CA VAL A 126 -3.21 -1.97 7.34
C VAL A 126 -4.14 -1.57 6.21
N SER A 127 -4.10 -2.32 5.10
CA SER A 127 -4.97 -2.09 3.94
C SER A 127 -5.92 -3.26 3.75
N PRO A 128 -7.13 -3.21 4.34
CA PRO A 128 -8.15 -4.24 4.14
C PRO A 128 -8.74 -4.17 2.73
N PHE A 129 -8.95 -5.33 2.12
CA PHE A 129 -9.50 -5.45 0.77
C PHE A 129 -10.99 -5.78 0.85
N ILE A 130 -11.84 -4.76 0.85
CA ILE A 130 -13.29 -4.91 0.93
C ILE A 130 -13.87 -5.20 -0.45
N GLY A 131 -13.52 -4.43 -1.48
CA GLY A 131 -14.09 -4.57 -2.82
C GLY A 131 -13.87 -5.94 -3.46
N ARG A 132 -12.73 -6.60 -3.21
CA ARG A 132 -12.48 -7.97 -3.71
C ARG A 132 -13.32 -9.00 -3.00
N LEU A 133 -13.61 -8.84 -1.71
CA LEU A 133 -14.52 -9.71 -0.96
C LEU A 133 -15.94 -9.55 -1.48
N ASP A 134 -16.39 -8.33 -1.75
CA ASP A 134 -17.71 -8.06 -2.31
C ASP A 134 -17.85 -8.67 -3.72
N ALA A 135 -16.84 -8.53 -4.57
CA ALA A 135 -16.83 -9.13 -5.91
C ALA A 135 -16.93 -10.66 -5.86
N VAL A 136 -16.20 -11.31 -4.94
CA VAL A 136 -16.28 -12.77 -4.75
C VAL A 136 -17.65 -13.18 -4.22
N SER A 137 -18.20 -12.44 -3.25
CA SER A 137 -19.53 -12.73 -2.71
C SER A 137 -20.61 -12.58 -3.78
N TYR A 138 -20.50 -11.56 -4.62
CA TYR A 138 -21.44 -11.33 -5.74
C TYR A 138 -21.38 -12.49 -6.76
N THR A 139 -20.19 -12.91 -7.17
CA THR A 139 -20.04 -14.02 -8.12
C THR A 139 -20.52 -15.37 -7.59
N HIS A 140 -20.50 -15.58 -6.27
CA HIS A 140 -21.04 -16.80 -5.64
C HIS A 140 -22.55 -16.74 -5.42
N LEU A 141 -23.15 -15.56 -5.25
CA LEU A 141 -24.58 -15.38 -4.96
C LEU A 141 -25.42 -15.24 -6.22
N GLU A 142 -24.89 -14.69 -7.30
CA GLU A 142 -25.66 -14.48 -8.54
C GLU A 142 -26.20 -15.76 -9.19
N PRO A 143 -25.42 -16.85 -9.29
CA PRO A 143 -25.93 -18.10 -9.87
C PRO A 143 -27.08 -18.74 -9.09
N THR A 144 -27.30 -18.34 -7.85
CA THR A 144 -28.31 -18.92 -6.96
C THR A 144 -29.54 -18.05 -6.78
N ARG A 145 -29.59 -16.84 -7.36
CA ARG A 145 -30.79 -16.01 -7.35
C ARG A 145 -31.73 -16.48 -8.47
N PRO A 146 -32.89 -17.06 -8.15
CA PRO A 146 -33.93 -17.23 -9.15
C PRO A 146 -34.40 -15.85 -9.58
N TYR A 147 -34.40 -15.60 -10.86
CA TYR A 147 -35.01 -14.41 -11.44
C TYR A 147 -36.51 -14.45 -11.25
#